data_1f8674e7363af2d5244309dbc977d601
#
_entry.id   1f8674e7363af2d5244309dbc977d601
#
_cell.length_a   1.000
_cell.length_b   1.000
_cell.length_c   1.000
_cell.angle_alpha   90.00
_cell.angle_beta   90.00
_cell.angle_gamma   90.00
#
_symmetry.space_group_name_H-M   'P 1'
#
loop_
_entity.id
_entity.type
_entity.pdbx_description
1 polymer ?
#
loop_
_entity_poly.entity_id
_entity_poly.type
_entity_poly.pdbx_seq_one_letter_code
_entity_poly.pdbx_strand_id
1 'polypeptide(L)'
;MGAIQKIVKWALNHLPRTFLQRVAGWGVPILGLWYAGRGRKCPICGKQVREFLPYGYGVSRRDALCPRCLALERHRLLWLYIERETNLLKGYPTLLHIAPEVALKRQFERHYGKEHADQYLTADLESPLAKLHFDVQQIPLDDKSVDVVICNHILEHVEDDCKALRELHRILRPGGWGVVLVPQDLERETTFEDDSITSPEERARVFGQYDHRRIYGRDYADRVRKCGFEVEEIEYEKRLSDEEVKQYATAGERLYIVKRKTENQ
;
A
#
# COMPACT_ATOMS: atom_id res chain seq x y z
N MET A 1 0.73 -9.91 -26.31
CA MET A 1 -0.31 -9.73 -25.27
C MET A 1 -1.57 -10.44 -25.70
N GLY A 2 -2.09 -11.38 -24.90
CA GLY A 2 -3.35 -12.08 -25.18
C GLY A 2 -4.56 -11.14 -25.13
N ALA A 3 -5.67 -11.52 -25.77
CA ALA A 3 -6.90 -10.70 -25.83
C ALA A 3 -7.38 -10.27 -24.43
N ILE A 4 -7.31 -11.16 -23.43
CA ILE A 4 -7.69 -10.89 -22.04
C ILE A 4 -6.83 -9.77 -21.41
N GLN A 5 -5.52 -9.77 -21.67
CA GLN A 5 -4.62 -8.72 -21.16
C GLN A 5 -4.96 -7.34 -21.76
N LYS A 6 -5.38 -7.29 -23.03
CA LYS A 6 -5.84 -6.05 -23.68
C LYS A 6 -7.14 -5.53 -23.04
N ILE A 7 -8.11 -6.43 -22.77
CA ILE A 7 -9.40 -6.08 -22.12
C ILE A 7 -9.16 -5.58 -20.71
N VAL A 8 -8.33 -6.27 -19.91
CA VAL A 8 -8.01 -5.86 -18.54
C VAL A 8 -7.32 -4.49 -18.54
N LYS A 9 -6.34 -4.28 -19.42
CA LYS A 9 -5.66 -2.99 -19.55
C LYS A 9 -6.63 -1.87 -19.96
N TRP A 10 -7.52 -2.15 -20.91
CA TRP A 10 -8.55 -1.19 -21.35
C TRP A 10 -9.48 -0.84 -20.17
N ALA A 11 -9.98 -1.84 -19.45
CA ALA A 11 -10.87 -1.63 -18.30
C ALA A 11 -10.22 -0.79 -17.20
N LEU A 12 -8.95 -1.09 -16.85
CA LEU A 12 -8.18 -0.35 -15.85
C LEU A 12 -7.95 1.12 -16.23
N ASN A 13 -7.89 1.43 -17.52
CA ASN A 13 -7.62 2.78 -18.01
C ASN A 13 -8.90 3.62 -18.28
N HIS A 14 -10.07 2.97 -18.42
CA HIS A 14 -11.29 3.65 -18.90
C HIS A 14 -12.47 3.57 -17.93
N LEU A 15 -12.42 2.66 -16.95
CA LEU A 15 -13.53 2.51 -16.00
C LEU A 15 -13.18 3.13 -14.65
N PRO A 16 -14.13 3.79 -13.96
CA PRO A 16 -13.92 4.35 -12.64
C PRO A 16 -13.44 3.29 -11.65
N ARG A 17 -12.47 3.65 -10.79
CA ARG A 17 -11.87 2.77 -9.78
C ARG A 17 -12.92 2.11 -8.87
N THR A 18 -13.95 2.84 -8.47
CA THR A 18 -15.07 2.35 -7.66
C THR A 18 -15.90 1.28 -8.38
N PHE A 19 -16.12 1.43 -9.69
CA PHE A 19 -16.80 0.42 -10.51
C PHE A 19 -15.95 -0.85 -10.63
N LEU A 20 -14.65 -0.70 -10.92
CA LEU A 20 -13.71 -1.83 -10.99
C LEU A 20 -13.64 -2.60 -9.67
N GLN A 21 -13.64 -1.91 -8.54
CA GLN A 21 -13.67 -2.53 -7.21
C GLN A 21 -14.92 -3.37 -6.97
N ARG A 22 -16.10 -2.90 -7.43
CA ARG A 22 -17.37 -3.65 -7.33
C ARG A 22 -17.39 -4.89 -8.22
N VAL A 23 -16.94 -4.76 -9.46
CA VAL A 23 -16.97 -5.86 -10.45
C VAL A 23 -15.84 -6.89 -10.20
N ALA A 24 -14.72 -6.48 -9.59
CA ALA A 24 -13.61 -7.37 -9.26
C ALA A 24 -14.03 -8.59 -8.42
N GLY A 25 -15.06 -8.46 -7.58
CA GLY A 25 -15.61 -9.58 -6.81
C GLY A 25 -16.06 -10.76 -7.67
N TRP A 26 -16.57 -10.54 -8.87
CA TRP A 26 -17.09 -11.58 -9.78
C TRP A 26 -16.05 -12.06 -10.80
N GLY A 27 -15.27 -11.15 -11.36
CA GLY A 27 -14.31 -11.47 -12.43
C GLY A 27 -13.01 -12.13 -11.94
N VAL A 28 -12.54 -11.75 -10.75
CA VAL A 28 -11.28 -12.25 -10.18
C VAL A 28 -11.25 -13.77 -9.96
N PRO A 29 -12.31 -14.43 -9.45
CA PRO A 29 -12.32 -15.89 -9.32
C PRO A 29 -12.12 -16.62 -10.65
N ILE A 30 -12.79 -16.18 -11.72
CA ILE A 30 -12.70 -16.79 -13.07
C ILE A 30 -11.29 -16.57 -13.64
N LEU A 31 -10.79 -15.35 -13.58
CA LEU A 31 -9.43 -15.00 -14.00
C LEU A 31 -8.39 -15.84 -13.25
N GLY A 32 -8.58 -16.01 -11.95
CA GLY A 32 -7.73 -16.81 -11.11
C GLY A 32 -7.70 -18.30 -11.48
N LEU A 33 -8.80 -18.89 -11.91
CA LEU A 33 -8.86 -20.26 -12.40
C LEU A 33 -8.10 -20.40 -13.72
N TRP A 34 -8.29 -19.47 -14.64
CA TRP A 34 -7.59 -19.45 -15.93
C TRP A 34 -6.08 -19.36 -15.80
N TYR A 35 -5.58 -18.62 -14.79
CA TYR A 35 -4.15 -18.48 -14.52
C TYR A 35 -3.60 -19.50 -13.51
N ALA A 36 -4.35 -20.52 -13.14
CA ALA A 36 -3.85 -21.58 -12.25
C ALA A 36 -2.61 -22.27 -12.84
N GLY A 37 -1.61 -22.55 -12.01
CA GLY A 37 -0.35 -23.17 -12.44
C GLY A 37 0.72 -23.09 -11.35
N ARG A 38 1.97 -23.43 -11.68
CA ARG A 38 3.09 -23.54 -10.72
C ARG A 38 4.24 -22.54 -10.98
N GLY A 39 4.04 -21.53 -11.81
CA GLY A 39 5.12 -20.60 -12.18
C GLY A 39 5.43 -19.55 -11.10
N ARG A 40 4.41 -19.08 -10.39
CA ARG A 40 4.51 -18.09 -9.31
C ARG A 40 3.66 -18.50 -8.11
N LYS A 41 4.00 -17.97 -6.92
CA LYS A 41 3.21 -18.13 -5.70
C LYS A 41 2.94 -16.75 -5.09
N CYS A 42 1.69 -16.46 -4.79
CA CYS A 42 1.36 -15.23 -4.07
C CYS A 42 1.38 -15.50 -2.56
N PRO A 43 2.26 -14.83 -1.77
CA PRO A 43 2.33 -15.07 -0.34
C PRO A 43 1.07 -14.61 0.38
N ILE A 44 0.35 -13.59 -0.13
CA ILE A 44 -0.85 -13.05 0.49
C ILE A 44 -2.02 -14.04 0.41
N CYS A 45 -2.34 -14.58 -0.78
CA CYS A 45 -3.46 -15.52 -0.91
C CYS A 45 -3.05 -17.01 -0.87
N GLY A 46 -1.76 -17.31 -0.79
CA GLY A 46 -1.21 -18.67 -0.75
C GLY A 46 -1.34 -19.46 -2.07
N LYS A 47 -1.92 -18.88 -3.13
CA LYS A 47 -2.23 -19.59 -4.37
C LYS A 47 -1.06 -19.55 -5.36
N GLN A 48 -0.92 -20.66 -6.09
CA GLN A 48 0.01 -20.75 -7.21
C GLN A 48 -0.69 -20.41 -8.53
N VAL A 49 0.02 -19.69 -9.40
CA VAL A 49 -0.41 -19.24 -10.72
C VAL A 49 0.70 -19.45 -11.75
N ARG A 50 0.37 -19.50 -13.03
CA ARG A 50 1.36 -19.65 -14.10
C ARG A 50 2.29 -18.45 -14.16
N GLU A 51 1.71 -17.26 -14.06
CA GLU A 51 2.37 -15.95 -14.07
C GLU A 51 1.49 -14.92 -13.36
N PHE A 52 2.06 -13.83 -12.91
CA PHE A 52 1.29 -12.67 -12.53
C PHE A 52 0.98 -11.81 -13.76
N LEU A 53 -0.10 -11.03 -13.70
CA LEU A 53 -0.51 -10.16 -14.79
C LEU A 53 0.36 -8.90 -14.86
N PRO A 54 0.55 -8.33 -16.04
CA PRO A 54 1.17 -7.01 -16.16
C PRO A 54 0.25 -5.95 -15.54
N TYR A 55 0.87 -4.97 -14.87
CA TYR A 55 0.17 -3.83 -14.27
C TYR A 55 1.06 -2.58 -14.29
N GLY A 56 0.46 -1.40 -14.38
CA GLY A 56 1.12 -0.10 -14.24
C GLY A 56 0.38 1.00 -14.97
N TYR A 57 0.38 2.19 -14.40
CA TYR A 57 -0.08 3.42 -15.05
C TYR A 57 1.06 3.93 -15.93
N GLY A 58 0.79 4.26 -17.18
CA GLY A 58 1.82 4.64 -18.15
C GLY A 58 2.75 3.48 -18.56
N VAL A 59 3.66 3.09 -17.70
CA VAL A 59 4.61 1.99 -17.93
C VAL A 59 4.11 0.70 -17.29
N SER A 60 3.88 -0.33 -18.12
CA SER A 60 3.40 -1.63 -17.65
C SER A 60 4.57 -2.50 -17.19
N ARG A 61 4.55 -2.91 -15.91
CA ARG A 61 5.49 -3.89 -15.33
C ARG A 61 4.97 -5.29 -15.54
N ARG A 62 5.86 -6.21 -15.90
CA ARG A 62 5.52 -7.64 -16.02
C ARG A 62 5.47 -8.27 -14.62
N ASP A 63 4.77 -9.40 -14.49
CA ASP A 63 4.66 -10.16 -13.22
C ASP A 63 4.19 -9.32 -12.01
N ALA A 64 3.39 -8.29 -12.23
CA ALA A 64 3.02 -7.32 -11.20
C ALA A 64 1.79 -7.73 -10.38
N LEU A 65 0.67 -8.06 -11.05
CA LEU A 65 -0.63 -8.22 -10.42
C LEU A 65 -1.03 -9.68 -10.26
N CYS A 66 -1.30 -10.12 -9.03
CA CYS A 66 -1.82 -11.47 -8.78
C CYS A 66 -3.25 -11.60 -9.34
N PRO A 67 -3.52 -12.55 -10.27
CA PRO A 67 -4.85 -12.75 -10.85
C PRO A 67 -5.88 -13.33 -9.87
N ARG A 68 -5.44 -13.75 -8.67
CA ARG A 68 -6.29 -14.35 -7.63
C ARG A 68 -6.76 -13.38 -6.56
N CYS A 69 -5.91 -12.45 -6.14
CA CYS A 69 -6.22 -11.53 -5.04
C CYS A 69 -5.96 -10.06 -5.35
N LEU A 70 -5.46 -9.76 -6.55
CA LEU A 70 -5.09 -8.41 -7.01
C LEU A 70 -3.91 -7.78 -6.23
N ALA A 71 -3.11 -8.59 -5.55
CA ALA A 71 -1.90 -8.12 -4.90
C ALA A 71 -0.85 -7.67 -5.93
N LEU A 72 -0.26 -6.52 -5.73
CA LEU A 72 0.91 -6.04 -6.47
C LEU A 72 2.21 -6.53 -5.81
N GLU A 73 3.35 -6.33 -6.51
CA GLU A 73 4.69 -6.69 -6.06
C GLU A 73 4.99 -6.14 -4.66
N ARG A 74 4.73 -4.84 -4.45
CA ARG A 74 4.94 -4.14 -3.19
C ARG A 74 4.05 -4.68 -2.06
N HIS A 75 2.80 -5.06 -2.36
CA HIS A 75 1.92 -5.66 -1.36
C HIS A 75 2.44 -7.03 -0.91
N ARG A 76 3.02 -7.82 -1.85
CA ARG A 76 3.62 -9.11 -1.53
C ARG A 76 4.86 -8.96 -0.67
N LEU A 77 5.71 -7.97 -0.99
CA LEU A 77 6.90 -7.66 -0.19
C LEU A 77 6.53 -7.22 1.22
N LEU A 78 5.59 -6.27 1.34
CA LEU A 78 5.08 -5.80 2.63
C LEU A 78 4.46 -6.94 3.45
N TRP A 79 3.68 -7.82 2.82
CA TRP A 79 3.06 -8.95 3.53
C TRP A 79 4.11 -9.91 4.09
N LEU A 80 5.15 -10.24 3.31
CA LEU A 80 6.26 -11.09 3.78
C LEU A 80 6.97 -10.45 4.99
N TYR A 81 7.18 -9.13 4.96
CA TYR A 81 7.72 -8.41 6.09
C TYR A 81 6.81 -8.48 7.33
N ILE A 82 5.52 -8.19 7.16
CA ILE A 82 4.55 -8.26 8.27
C ILE A 82 4.51 -9.65 8.90
N GLU A 83 4.45 -10.69 8.08
CA GLU A 83 4.33 -12.08 8.52
C GLU A 83 5.58 -12.57 9.25
N ARG A 84 6.77 -12.18 8.79
CA ARG A 84 8.04 -12.74 9.26
C ARG A 84 8.73 -11.89 10.33
N GLU A 85 8.65 -10.57 10.21
CA GLU A 85 9.44 -9.63 11.00
C GLU A 85 8.64 -8.91 12.09
N THR A 86 7.29 -9.04 12.09
CA THR A 86 6.45 -8.32 13.04
C THR A 86 5.58 -9.25 13.88
N ASN A 87 4.99 -8.68 14.93
CA ASN A 87 4.03 -9.37 15.78
C ASN A 87 2.56 -9.04 15.42
N LEU A 88 2.31 -8.33 14.31
CA LEU A 88 0.98 -7.88 13.93
C LEU A 88 -0.04 -9.03 13.84
N LEU A 89 0.40 -10.18 13.31
CA LEU A 89 -0.44 -11.37 13.15
C LEU A 89 -0.37 -12.35 14.33
N LYS A 90 0.31 -12.00 15.43
CA LYS A 90 0.39 -12.83 16.65
C LYS A 90 -0.61 -12.41 17.73
N GLY A 91 -1.29 -11.28 17.55
CA GLY A 91 -2.30 -10.73 18.43
C GLY A 91 -3.33 -9.95 17.65
N TYR A 92 -4.06 -9.10 18.33
CA TYR A 92 -5.11 -8.26 17.74
C TYR A 92 -4.90 -6.78 18.11
N PRO A 93 -3.74 -6.18 17.78
CA PRO A 93 -3.52 -4.76 18.04
C PRO A 93 -4.52 -3.92 17.25
N THR A 94 -4.85 -2.73 17.75
CA THR A 94 -5.70 -1.80 17.00
C THR A 94 -4.95 -1.33 15.77
N LEU A 95 -5.37 -1.80 14.59
CA LEU A 95 -4.78 -1.51 13.29
C LEU A 95 -5.64 -0.51 12.51
N LEU A 96 -5.06 0.63 12.12
CA LEU A 96 -5.65 1.52 11.14
C LEU A 96 -4.99 1.31 9.77
N HIS A 97 -5.78 0.92 8.78
CA HIS A 97 -5.35 0.71 7.40
C HIS A 97 -5.98 1.77 6.50
N ILE A 98 -5.17 2.76 6.07
CA ILE A 98 -5.59 3.84 5.19
C ILE A 98 -5.57 3.34 3.74
N ALA A 99 -6.59 3.70 2.96
CA ALA A 99 -6.81 3.30 1.56
C ALA A 99 -6.61 1.79 1.33
N PRO A 100 -7.38 0.93 2.02
CA PRO A 100 -7.07 -0.49 2.17
C PRO A 100 -7.04 -1.22 0.82
N GLU A 101 -5.92 -1.84 0.53
CA GLU A 101 -5.76 -2.69 -0.65
C GLU A 101 -6.53 -3.99 -0.48
N VAL A 102 -7.30 -4.38 -1.49
CA VAL A 102 -8.20 -5.56 -1.46
C VAL A 102 -7.51 -6.82 -0.94
N ALA A 103 -6.26 -7.06 -1.35
CA ALA A 103 -5.53 -8.26 -0.99
C ALA A 103 -5.17 -8.29 0.50
N LEU A 104 -4.60 -7.21 1.03
CA LEU A 104 -4.21 -7.07 2.43
C LEU A 104 -5.44 -7.01 3.33
N LYS A 105 -6.44 -6.18 2.95
CA LYS A 105 -7.71 -6.06 3.66
C LYS A 105 -8.35 -7.42 3.94
N ARG A 106 -8.46 -8.29 2.92
CA ARG A 106 -9.02 -9.63 3.06
C ARG A 106 -8.26 -10.52 4.05
N GLN A 107 -6.93 -10.36 4.13
CA GLN A 107 -6.13 -11.14 5.09
C GLN A 107 -6.31 -10.61 6.51
N PHE A 108 -6.30 -9.28 6.70
CA PHE A 108 -6.57 -8.69 8.01
C PHE A 108 -7.99 -9.00 8.48
N GLU A 109 -9.02 -8.87 7.63
CA GLU A 109 -10.40 -9.26 7.98
C GLU A 109 -10.50 -10.73 8.41
N ARG A 110 -9.73 -11.62 7.76
CA ARG A 110 -9.70 -13.03 8.16
C ARG A 110 -8.96 -13.24 9.48
N HIS A 111 -7.87 -12.52 9.70
CA HIS A 111 -7.09 -12.60 10.94
C HIS A 111 -7.89 -12.10 12.14
N TYR A 112 -8.46 -10.90 12.04
CA TYR A 112 -9.26 -10.30 13.12
C TYR A 112 -10.60 -11.01 13.35
N GLY A 113 -11.17 -11.60 12.30
CA GLY A 113 -12.46 -12.29 12.38
C GLY A 113 -13.59 -11.36 12.80
N LYS A 114 -14.67 -11.96 13.35
CA LYS A 114 -15.83 -11.20 13.87
C LYS A 114 -15.60 -10.70 15.30
N GLU A 115 -14.82 -11.43 16.06
CA GLU A 115 -14.61 -11.17 17.50
C GLU A 115 -13.73 -9.95 17.76
N HIS A 116 -12.83 -9.63 16.82
CA HIS A 116 -11.89 -8.50 16.91
C HIS A 116 -12.07 -7.49 15.77
N ALA A 117 -13.24 -7.49 15.12
CA ALA A 117 -13.50 -6.66 13.94
C ALA A 117 -13.49 -5.15 14.21
N ASP A 118 -13.68 -4.76 15.44
CA ASP A 118 -13.58 -3.38 15.97
C ASP A 118 -12.12 -2.90 16.11
N GLN A 119 -11.18 -3.83 16.23
CA GLN A 119 -9.74 -3.52 16.29
C GLN A 119 -9.10 -3.36 14.91
N TYR A 120 -9.79 -3.75 13.83
CA TYR A 120 -9.35 -3.51 12.47
C TYR A 120 -10.16 -2.39 11.83
N LEU A 121 -9.58 -1.19 11.84
CA LEU A 121 -10.13 0.03 11.28
C LEU A 121 -9.63 0.19 9.84
N THR A 122 -10.52 0.52 8.93
CA THR A 122 -10.17 0.86 7.55
C THR A 122 -10.70 2.24 7.22
N ALA A 123 -9.88 3.08 6.61
CA ALA A 123 -10.24 4.45 6.27
C ALA A 123 -9.81 4.82 4.86
N ASP A 124 -10.63 5.61 4.19
CA ASP A 124 -10.34 6.18 2.87
C ASP A 124 -11.21 7.42 2.70
N LEU A 125 -10.84 8.31 1.79
CA LEU A 125 -11.66 9.49 1.52
C LEU A 125 -13.02 9.11 0.91
N GLU A 126 -13.02 8.19 -0.07
CA GLU A 126 -14.22 7.87 -0.88
C GLU A 126 -14.44 6.37 -1.14
N SER A 127 -13.43 5.53 -0.92
CA SER A 127 -13.49 4.11 -1.31
C SER A 127 -14.53 3.33 -0.51
N PRO A 128 -15.45 2.59 -1.17
CA PRO A 128 -16.42 1.73 -0.50
C PRO A 128 -15.79 0.53 0.22
N LEU A 129 -14.48 0.34 0.10
CA LEU A 129 -13.75 -0.72 0.83
C LEU A 129 -13.46 -0.33 2.27
N ALA A 130 -13.49 0.96 2.58
CA ALA A 130 -13.24 1.47 3.93
C ALA A 130 -14.53 1.55 4.75
N LYS A 131 -14.40 1.37 6.07
CA LYS A 131 -15.49 1.56 7.04
C LYS A 131 -15.63 3.02 7.47
N LEU A 132 -14.52 3.75 7.51
CA LEU A 132 -14.42 5.15 7.90
C LEU A 132 -14.09 6.01 6.69
N HIS A 133 -14.65 7.22 6.64
CA HIS A 133 -14.38 8.17 5.57
C HIS A 133 -13.90 9.50 6.15
N PHE A 134 -12.63 9.81 5.91
CA PHE A 134 -12.01 11.06 6.35
C PHE A 134 -10.74 11.36 5.57
N ASP A 135 -10.30 12.61 5.63
CA ASP A 135 -9.00 13.03 5.14
C ASP A 135 -7.91 12.62 6.15
N VAL A 136 -6.83 11.98 5.69
CA VAL A 136 -5.69 11.61 6.53
C VAL A 136 -4.99 12.81 7.18
N GLN A 137 -5.20 14.01 6.64
CA GLN A 137 -4.72 15.27 7.23
C GLN A 137 -5.56 15.75 8.42
N GLN A 138 -6.69 15.10 8.71
CA GLN A 138 -7.58 15.39 9.84
C GLN A 138 -8.29 14.10 10.28
N ILE A 139 -7.60 13.28 11.06
CA ILE A 139 -8.09 11.97 11.49
C ILE A 139 -9.02 12.11 12.70
N PRO A 140 -10.31 11.72 12.60
CA PRO A 140 -11.28 11.85 13.68
C PRO A 140 -11.17 10.69 14.69
N LEU A 141 -9.97 10.35 15.11
CA LEU A 141 -9.67 9.38 16.14
C LEU A 141 -8.94 10.08 17.29
N ASP A 142 -9.11 9.55 18.48
CA ASP A 142 -8.46 10.05 19.69
C ASP A 142 -6.94 9.90 19.62
N ASP A 143 -6.23 10.76 20.34
CA ASP A 143 -4.79 10.64 20.52
C ASP A 143 -4.44 9.30 21.14
N LYS A 144 -3.34 8.69 20.70
CA LYS A 144 -2.82 7.44 21.29
C LYS A 144 -3.88 6.30 21.32
N SER A 145 -4.71 6.22 20.30
CA SER A 145 -5.80 5.23 20.21
C SER A 145 -5.46 4.00 19.35
N VAL A 146 -4.39 4.05 18.53
CA VAL A 146 -4.04 3.04 17.54
C VAL A 146 -2.66 2.46 17.85
N ASP A 147 -2.48 1.14 17.69
CA ASP A 147 -1.20 0.47 17.91
C ASP A 147 -0.37 0.42 16.63
N VAL A 148 -1.03 0.22 15.48
CA VAL A 148 -0.37 0.06 14.19
C VAL A 148 -1.10 0.86 13.11
N VAL A 149 -0.34 1.53 12.24
CA VAL A 149 -0.88 2.20 11.04
C VAL A 149 -0.27 1.62 9.76
N ILE A 150 -1.08 1.46 8.73
CA ILE A 150 -0.64 1.16 7.36
C ILE A 150 -1.18 2.27 6.47
N CYS A 151 -0.26 3.03 5.85
CA CYS A 151 -0.56 4.15 4.96
C CYS A 151 0.34 4.04 3.72
N ASN A 152 -0.15 3.34 2.70
CA ASN A 152 0.62 3.04 1.50
C ASN A 152 0.12 3.86 0.32
N HIS A 153 1.03 4.59 -0.35
CA HIS A 153 0.74 5.34 -1.57
C HIS A 153 -0.45 6.31 -1.41
N ILE A 154 -0.39 7.13 -0.36
CA ILE A 154 -1.37 8.16 -0.02
C ILE A 154 -0.72 9.54 0.05
N LEU A 155 0.48 9.63 0.62
CA LEU A 155 1.12 10.90 0.92
C LEU A 155 1.48 11.71 -0.33
N GLU A 156 1.66 11.05 -1.47
CA GLU A 156 1.86 11.71 -2.77
C GLU A 156 0.62 12.45 -3.29
N HIS A 157 -0.57 12.14 -2.76
CA HIS A 157 -1.85 12.72 -3.20
C HIS A 157 -2.32 13.86 -2.30
N VAL A 158 -1.89 13.89 -1.02
CA VAL A 158 -2.38 14.88 -0.05
C VAL A 158 -1.72 16.25 -0.25
N GLU A 159 -2.38 17.29 0.20
CA GLU A 159 -1.88 18.65 0.10
C GLU A 159 -0.65 18.87 1.01
N ASP A 160 -0.77 18.52 2.27
CA ASP A 160 0.29 18.60 3.29
C ASP A 160 0.57 17.22 3.86
N ASP A 161 1.61 16.57 3.37
CA ASP A 161 2.01 15.24 3.84
C ASP A 161 2.58 15.27 5.26
N CYS A 162 3.21 16.38 5.67
CA CYS A 162 3.65 16.55 7.06
C CYS A 162 2.48 16.66 8.03
N LYS A 163 1.38 17.29 7.63
CA LYS A 163 0.15 17.32 8.43
C LYS A 163 -0.44 15.94 8.57
N ALA A 164 -0.53 15.18 7.45
CA ALA A 164 -0.96 13.79 7.48
C ALA A 164 -0.07 12.92 8.39
N LEU A 165 1.25 13.03 8.27
CA LEU A 165 2.20 12.30 9.09
C LEU A 165 2.09 12.66 10.58
N ARG A 166 1.85 13.94 10.93
CA ARG A 166 1.63 14.35 12.31
C ARG A 166 0.32 13.79 12.88
N GLU A 167 -0.74 13.70 12.08
CA GLU A 167 -1.98 13.06 12.48
C GLU A 167 -1.78 11.55 12.73
N LEU A 168 -1.08 10.85 11.82
CA LEU A 168 -0.72 9.44 12.04
C LEU A 168 0.14 9.26 13.31
N HIS A 169 1.07 10.18 13.56
CA HIS A 169 1.87 10.16 14.79
C HIS A 169 1.01 10.43 16.04
N ARG A 170 0.08 11.38 15.98
CA ARG A 170 -0.81 11.75 17.09
C ARG A 170 -1.64 10.57 17.57
N ILE A 171 -2.26 9.82 16.64
CA ILE A 171 -3.15 8.70 16.95
C ILE A 171 -2.41 7.44 17.40
N LEU A 172 -1.14 7.25 17.01
CA LEU A 172 -0.35 6.10 17.45
C LEU A 172 -0.09 6.16 18.95
N ARG A 173 -0.21 5.04 19.64
CA ARG A 173 0.23 4.88 21.03
C ARG A 173 1.74 5.03 21.17
N PRO A 174 2.26 5.44 22.32
CA PRO A 174 3.70 5.33 22.62
C PRO A 174 4.18 3.89 22.40
N GLY A 175 5.26 3.71 21.62
CA GLY A 175 5.74 2.40 21.19
C GLY A 175 4.97 1.79 20.01
N GLY A 176 3.89 2.43 19.55
CA GLY A 176 3.18 2.06 18.33
C GLY A 176 4.04 2.28 17.09
N TRP A 177 3.71 1.56 16.04
CA TRP A 177 4.48 1.57 14.80
C TRP A 177 3.58 1.61 13.56
N GLY A 178 4.20 1.79 12.40
CA GLY A 178 3.45 1.75 11.15
C GLY A 178 4.33 1.58 9.92
N VAL A 179 3.66 1.49 8.80
CA VAL A 179 4.26 1.46 7.47
C VAL A 179 3.73 2.65 6.69
N VAL A 180 4.64 3.45 6.12
CA VAL A 180 4.29 4.62 5.30
C VAL A 180 5.06 4.55 3.98
N LEU A 181 4.44 3.94 2.96
CA LEU A 181 5.07 3.74 1.66
C LEU A 181 4.63 4.83 0.68
N VAL A 182 5.58 5.26 -0.14
CA VAL A 182 5.37 6.21 -1.23
C VAL A 182 6.16 5.78 -2.46
N PRO A 183 5.75 6.13 -3.68
CA PRO A 183 6.60 5.97 -4.85
C PRO A 183 7.78 6.94 -4.75
N GLN A 184 9.00 6.43 -4.89
CA GLN A 184 10.22 7.22 -4.84
C GLN A 184 10.97 7.22 -6.16
N ASP A 185 11.56 8.36 -6.47
CA ASP A 185 12.62 8.49 -7.45
C ASP A 185 13.98 8.57 -6.73
N LEU A 186 14.69 7.44 -6.68
CA LEU A 186 15.98 7.35 -5.97
C LEU A 186 17.14 8.06 -6.70
N GLU A 187 16.92 8.56 -7.92
CA GLU A 187 17.90 9.42 -8.61
C GLU A 187 17.83 10.87 -8.09
N ARG A 188 16.70 11.24 -7.47
CA ARG A 188 16.54 12.56 -6.84
C ARG A 188 17.08 12.56 -5.42
N GLU A 189 17.84 13.60 -5.08
CA GLU A 189 18.31 13.82 -3.70
C GLU A 189 17.18 14.33 -2.82
N THR A 190 16.37 15.25 -3.35
CA THR A 190 15.29 15.92 -2.61
C THR A 190 13.93 15.71 -3.27
N THR A 191 12.91 15.65 -2.44
CA THR A 191 11.51 15.63 -2.87
C THR A 191 11.20 16.88 -3.70
N PHE A 192 10.56 16.66 -4.85
CA PHE A 192 10.10 17.71 -5.74
C PHE A 192 8.59 17.90 -5.58
N GLU A 193 8.17 19.09 -5.27
CA GLU A 193 6.76 19.51 -5.20
C GLU A 193 6.64 20.94 -5.75
N ASP A 194 5.50 21.22 -6.40
CA ASP A 194 5.20 22.55 -6.97
C ASP A 194 3.69 22.76 -6.95
N ASP A 195 3.23 23.62 -6.04
CA ASP A 195 1.81 23.92 -5.84
C ASP A 195 1.18 24.72 -6.99
N SER A 196 1.98 25.29 -7.88
CA SER A 196 1.49 25.97 -9.07
C SER A 196 0.94 25.00 -10.13
N ILE A 197 1.33 23.71 -10.05
CA ILE A 197 0.88 22.66 -10.96
C ILE A 197 -0.46 22.11 -10.45
N THR A 198 -1.55 22.61 -11.01
CA THR A 198 -2.92 22.31 -10.56
C THR A 198 -3.72 21.42 -11.52
N SER A 199 -3.44 21.49 -12.84
CA SER A 199 -4.20 20.72 -13.82
C SER A 199 -3.83 19.22 -13.79
N PRO A 200 -4.81 18.31 -13.94
CA PRO A 200 -4.56 16.86 -13.97
C PRO A 200 -3.57 16.45 -15.06
N GLU A 201 -3.65 17.07 -16.25
CA GLU A 201 -2.77 16.78 -17.38
C GLU A 201 -1.33 17.15 -17.07
N GLU A 202 -1.13 18.31 -16.43
CA GLU A 202 0.19 18.79 -16.06
C GLU A 202 0.79 17.96 -14.92
N ARG A 203 -0.01 17.58 -13.92
CA ARG A 203 0.40 16.63 -12.87
C ARG A 203 0.82 15.29 -13.46
N ALA A 204 0.04 14.73 -14.38
CA ALA A 204 0.40 13.48 -15.05
C ALA A 204 1.75 13.58 -15.79
N ARG A 205 2.05 14.73 -16.42
CA ARG A 205 3.31 14.98 -17.12
C ARG A 205 4.49 15.16 -16.19
N VAL A 206 4.31 15.89 -15.08
CA VAL A 206 5.39 16.30 -14.18
C VAL A 206 5.61 15.27 -13.06
N PHE A 207 4.53 14.79 -12.43
CA PHE A 207 4.58 13.87 -11.29
C PHE A 207 4.28 12.41 -11.65
N GLY A 208 4.01 12.13 -12.94
CA GLY A 208 3.77 10.77 -13.44
C GLY A 208 2.34 10.25 -13.31
N GLN A 209 1.47 10.93 -12.53
CA GLN A 209 0.05 10.60 -12.38
C GLN A 209 -0.78 11.88 -12.17
N TYR A 210 -2.04 11.86 -12.66
CA TYR A 210 -2.92 13.05 -12.73
C TYR A 210 -3.30 13.64 -11.38
N ASP A 211 -3.18 12.88 -10.30
CA ASP A 211 -3.56 13.24 -8.92
C ASP A 211 -2.36 13.28 -7.96
N HIS A 212 -1.13 13.03 -8.44
CA HIS A 212 0.08 13.24 -7.66
C HIS A 212 0.37 14.74 -7.52
N ARG A 213 0.94 15.12 -6.36
CA ARG A 213 1.37 16.48 -6.04
C ARG A 213 2.87 16.61 -5.87
N ARG A 214 3.58 15.47 -5.73
CA ARG A 214 5.03 15.42 -5.50
C ARG A 214 5.67 14.14 -6.01
N ILE A 215 6.99 14.22 -6.19
CA ILE A 215 7.86 13.08 -6.42
C ILE A 215 8.82 13.02 -5.24
N TYR A 216 8.74 11.99 -4.42
CA TYR A 216 9.63 11.80 -3.29
C TYR A 216 11.04 11.42 -3.75
N GLY A 217 12.06 12.10 -3.19
CA GLY A 217 13.47 11.81 -3.34
C GLY A 217 14.03 10.95 -2.21
N ARG A 218 15.36 10.88 -2.14
CA ARG A 218 16.08 10.16 -1.07
C ARG A 218 15.89 10.76 0.32
N ASP A 219 15.47 12.02 0.39
CA ASP A 219 15.17 12.76 1.63
C ASP A 219 13.85 12.34 2.31
N TYR A 220 13.09 11.39 1.74
CA TYR A 220 11.79 11.01 2.26
C TYR A 220 11.83 10.58 3.73
N ALA A 221 12.79 9.74 4.12
CA ALA A 221 12.93 9.32 5.50
C ALA A 221 13.18 10.50 6.46
N ASP A 222 13.98 11.47 6.05
CA ASP A 222 14.25 12.68 6.85
C ASP A 222 13.00 13.57 6.95
N ARG A 223 12.21 13.62 5.89
CA ARG A 223 10.91 14.30 5.89
C ARG A 223 9.96 13.67 6.92
N VAL A 224 9.89 12.34 6.97
CA VAL A 224 9.09 11.61 7.96
C VAL A 224 9.62 11.80 9.38
N ARG A 225 10.96 11.78 9.58
CA ARG A 225 11.59 12.05 10.90
C ARG A 225 11.25 13.44 11.43
N LYS A 226 11.23 14.47 10.58
CA LYS A 226 10.83 15.84 10.94
C LYS A 226 9.38 15.95 11.42
N CYS A 227 8.53 14.98 11.07
CA CYS A 227 7.14 14.91 11.54
C CYS A 227 6.97 14.16 12.88
N GLY A 228 8.09 13.77 13.54
CA GLY A 228 8.09 13.20 14.90
C GLY A 228 8.38 11.71 14.99
N PHE A 229 8.49 11.00 13.88
CA PHE A 229 8.75 9.57 13.85
C PHE A 229 10.23 9.19 13.97
N GLU A 230 10.49 8.03 14.57
CA GLU A 230 11.68 7.24 14.26
C GLU A 230 11.39 6.47 12.97
N VAL A 231 12.37 6.40 12.06
CA VAL A 231 12.21 5.78 10.74
C VAL A 231 13.30 4.77 10.51
N GLU A 232 12.90 3.54 10.20
CA GLU A 232 13.75 2.46 9.72
C GLU A 232 13.49 2.24 8.22
N GLU A 233 14.54 2.37 7.42
CA GLU A 233 14.51 2.13 5.97
C GLU A 233 14.99 0.71 5.70
N ILE A 234 14.16 -0.12 5.08
CA ILE A 234 14.46 -1.55 4.89
C ILE A 234 14.38 -1.92 3.41
N GLU A 235 15.49 -2.35 2.84
CA GLU A 235 15.52 -3.02 1.54
C GLU A 235 15.20 -4.52 1.73
N TYR A 236 13.94 -4.81 2.08
CA TYR A 236 13.55 -6.14 2.54
C TYR A 236 13.76 -7.24 1.51
N GLU A 237 13.65 -6.93 0.21
CA GLU A 237 13.92 -7.89 -0.86
C GLU A 237 15.32 -8.50 -0.76
N LYS A 238 16.31 -7.74 -0.30
CA LYS A 238 17.70 -8.25 -0.09
C LYS A 238 17.82 -9.30 1.02
N ARG A 239 16.78 -9.47 1.86
CA ARG A 239 16.71 -10.52 2.88
C ARG A 239 16.05 -11.81 2.38
N LEU A 240 15.47 -11.78 1.17
CA LEU A 240 14.87 -12.94 0.52
C LEU A 240 15.91 -13.70 -0.31
N SER A 241 15.73 -15.02 -0.46
CA SER A 241 16.52 -15.78 -1.41
C SER A 241 16.14 -15.46 -2.87
N ASP A 242 17.05 -15.71 -3.81
CA ASP A 242 16.77 -15.49 -5.24
C ASP A 242 15.54 -16.32 -5.71
N GLU A 243 15.37 -17.53 -5.15
CA GLU A 243 14.21 -18.37 -5.42
C GLU A 243 12.92 -17.71 -4.92
N GLU A 244 12.93 -17.08 -3.72
CA GLU A 244 11.77 -16.39 -3.17
C GLU A 244 11.44 -15.14 -3.97
N VAL A 245 12.43 -14.30 -4.31
CA VAL A 245 12.26 -13.13 -5.17
C VAL A 245 11.62 -13.54 -6.50
N LYS A 246 12.14 -14.58 -7.14
CA LYS A 246 11.59 -15.12 -8.38
C LYS A 246 10.20 -15.71 -8.18
N GLN A 247 9.97 -16.48 -7.12
CA GLN A 247 8.70 -17.16 -6.86
C GLN A 247 7.58 -16.19 -6.55
N TYR A 248 7.87 -15.17 -5.71
CA TYR A 248 6.89 -14.17 -5.28
C TYR A 248 6.81 -12.98 -6.23
N ALA A 249 7.78 -12.85 -7.16
CA ALA A 249 7.94 -11.70 -8.06
C ALA A 249 7.78 -10.37 -7.29
N THR A 250 8.60 -10.20 -6.26
CA THR A 250 8.69 -8.95 -5.49
C THR A 250 9.41 -7.89 -6.33
N ALA A 251 9.16 -6.62 -6.03
CA ALA A 251 9.94 -5.50 -6.57
C ALA A 251 10.75 -4.88 -5.44
N GLY A 252 11.96 -4.44 -5.74
CA GLY A 252 12.90 -3.87 -4.79
C GLY A 252 12.49 -2.53 -4.18
N GLU A 253 11.24 -2.40 -3.77
CA GLU A 253 10.70 -1.23 -3.09
C GLU A 253 11.22 -1.19 -1.65
N ARG A 254 11.64 0.00 -1.19
CA ARG A 254 12.01 0.21 0.21
C ARG A 254 10.78 0.22 1.09
N LEU A 255 10.88 -0.45 2.23
CA LEU A 255 9.88 -0.35 3.29
C LEU A 255 10.31 0.75 4.26
N TYR A 256 9.39 1.64 4.59
CA TYR A 256 9.55 2.69 5.59
C TYR A 256 8.72 2.33 6.81
N ILE A 257 9.41 1.85 7.84
CA ILE A 257 8.80 1.49 9.11
C ILE A 257 8.96 2.66 10.05
N VAL A 258 7.85 3.18 10.52
CA VAL A 258 7.82 4.33 11.44
C VAL A 258 7.46 3.87 12.84
N LYS A 259 8.05 4.51 13.86
CA LYS A 259 7.76 4.22 15.27
C LYS A 259 7.50 5.52 16.02
N ARG A 260 6.50 5.53 16.87
CA ARG A 260 6.34 6.56 17.88
C ARG A 260 7.16 6.18 19.11
N LYS A 261 8.05 7.08 19.58
CA LYS A 261 8.84 6.85 20.78
C LYS A 261 7.97 6.43 21.95
N THR A 262 8.48 5.51 22.78
CA THR A 262 7.94 5.27 24.12
C THR A 262 8.14 6.54 24.95
N GLU A 263 7.08 7.02 25.60
CA GLU A 263 7.23 8.08 26.58
C GLU A 263 8.04 7.46 27.76
N ASN A 264 9.26 7.96 27.99
CA ASN A 264 10.02 7.57 29.18
C ASN A 264 9.17 7.92 30.41
N GLN A 265 8.92 6.91 31.26
CA GLN A 265 8.32 7.09 32.57
C GLN A 265 9.20 7.93 33.47
#